data_5072695f352623df9d61c904459d0da9
#
_entry.id   5072695f352623df9d61c904459d0da9
#
_cell.length_a   1.000
_cell.length_b   1.000
_cell.length_c   1.000
_cell.angle_alpha   90.00
_cell.angle_beta   90.00
_cell.angle_gamma   90.00
#
_symmetry.space_group_name_H-M   'P 1'
#
loop_
_entity.id
_entity.type
_entity.pdbx_description
1 polymer ?
#
loop_
_entity_poly.entity_id
_entity_poly.type
_entity_poly.pdbx_seq_one_letter_code
_entity_poly.pdbx_strand_id
1 'polypeptide(L)'
;RPQLGGKCLTNSCRNCALEFRRNDKSSIIVLQFYAPWCGYCKKLEPIWDEVGAELRSSGSPVRVGKMDATAYSGMASEFGVRGYPTIKLLKADLAYNYKGPRTKDDIVEFANRVAGPAVRALPSTQMFEHMMKRHDVLFVYVGGDSPLKEKYNDAASELIVYTYFFSASEDAVPESISMPELPAVVVFKDGDYFTYDEYEDGSLSSWVNRERFQGYLQIDGFTLYELGETGGMIPVHANGLQSTQTRQTTVSNTLFLFFFPPRVFQFGHMDGSDYINSLIMGEVKVPSVIILNTSNEQYFLSSEPIETMEQLVQFISDVLNGSAQAYGGDGFIQRIKRVAFDARSTIMSVFRSSPLLGCFLFGLPLGVISLMCYGICTAESDDGSDDIDALKREGLTDEEEEEEEERQDTAELEAPEEEDEEEEEEEEEEEGEKDPEEKKTD
;
A
#
# COMPACT_ATOMS: atom_id res chain seq x y z
N ARG A 1 7.07 9.92 -45.38
CA ARG A 1 7.68 10.18 -44.06
C ARG A 1 7.16 11.54 -43.58
N PRO A 2 6.23 11.65 -42.63
CA PRO A 2 5.95 12.87 -41.93
C PRO A 2 6.97 13.05 -40.81
N GLN A 3 7.69 14.14 -40.86
CA GLN A 3 8.44 14.67 -39.73
C GLN A 3 7.45 15.10 -38.66
N LEU A 4 7.29 14.28 -37.60
CA LEU A 4 6.60 14.64 -36.37
C LEU A 4 7.63 15.12 -35.37
N GLY A 5 8.15 16.34 -35.61
CA GLY A 5 8.79 17.17 -34.59
C GLY A 5 7.73 17.81 -33.70
N GLY A 6 7.04 17.04 -32.88
CA GLY A 6 6.10 17.53 -31.89
C GLY A 6 6.83 17.77 -30.57
N LYS A 7 7.20 19.04 -30.30
CA LYS A 7 7.59 19.52 -28.98
C LYS A 7 6.49 19.14 -27.98
N CYS A 8 6.81 18.32 -26.97
CA CYS A 8 6.02 18.20 -25.75
C CYS A 8 6.03 19.55 -25.00
N LEU A 9 5.25 20.49 -25.49
CA LEU A 9 4.98 21.75 -24.85
C LEU A 9 3.51 21.74 -24.47
N THR A 10 3.27 21.77 -23.17
CA THR A 10 1.98 22.00 -22.50
C THR A 10 0.90 20.91 -22.56
N ASN A 11 0.58 20.37 -21.41
CA ASN A 11 -0.70 19.87 -20.91
C ASN A 11 -1.44 18.70 -21.59
N SER A 12 -0.94 18.05 -22.62
CA SER A 12 -1.55 16.81 -23.10
C SER A 12 -0.60 16.04 -24.02
N CYS A 13 0.37 15.36 -23.43
CA CYS A 13 1.13 14.39 -24.23
C CYS A 13 0.32 13.10 -24.33
N ARG A 14 -0.59 13.01 -25.33
CA ARG A 14 -1.37 11.81 -25.64
C ARG A 14 -0.49 10.58 -25.98
N ASN A 15 0.81 10.79 -26.20
CA ASN A 15 1.73 9.76 -26.63
C ASN A 15 3.02 9.67 -25.80
N CYS A 16 3.09 10.25 -24.57
CA CYS A 16 4.34 10.29 -23.80
C CYS A 16 4.90 8.88 -23.48
N ALA A 17 4.05 7.91 -23.20
CA ALA A 17 4.51 6.55 -22.95
C ALA A 17 4.94 5.83 -24.24
N LEU A 18 4.36 6.18 -25.40
CA LEU A 18 4.80 5.68 -26.71
C LEU A 18 6.13 6.32 -27.14
N GLU A 19 6.36 7.59 -26.81
CA GLU A 19 7.65 8.25 -27.04
C GLU A 19 8.74 7.67 -26.13
N PHE A 20 8.43 7.35 -24.87
CA PHE A 20 9.35 6.69 -23.96
C PHE A 20 9.82 5.34 -24.51
N ARG A 21 8.93 4.52 -25.05
CA ARG A 21 9.29 3.26 -25.72
C ARG A 21 10.11 3.41 -27.01
N ARG A 22 9.92 4.53 -27.71
CA ARG A 22 10.42 4.62 -29.08
C ARG A 22 11.85 5.06 -29.23
N ASN A 23 12.40 5.92 -28.38
CA ASN A 23 13.57 6.64 -28.82
C ASN A 23 14.63 7.05 -27.79
N ASP A 24 14.38 7.00 -26.48
CA ASP A 24 15.37 7.56 -25.59
C ASP A 24 15.32 6.95 -24.18
N LYS A 25 16.14 5.94 -23.94
CA LYS A 25 16.37 5.37 -22.61
C LYS A 25 16.92 6.40 -21.59
N SER A 26 17.34 7.59 -22.08
CA SER A 26 17.79 8.69 -21.22
C SER A 26 16.64 9.57 -20.71
N SER A 27 15.42 9.42 -21.25
CA SER A 27 14.30 10.25 -20.85
C SER A 27 13.65 9.80 -19.56
N ILE A 28 13.46 10.74 -18.64
CA ILE A 28 12.79 10.51 -17.36
C ILE A 28 11.44 11.20 -17.41
N ILE A 29 10.35 10.45 -17.17
CA ILE A 29 8.99 10.96 -17.28
C ILE A 29 8.20 10.58 -16.03
N VAL A 30 7.61 11.55 -15.35
CA VAL A 30 6.55 11.30 -14.38
C VAL A 30 5.20 11.32 -15.09
N LEU A 31 4.46 10.23 -14.99
CA LEU A 31 3.26 9.97 -15.77
C LEU A 31 2.05 9.73 -14.87
N GLN A 32 0.98 10.50 -15.08
CA GLN A 32 -0.32 10.25 -14.47
C GLN A 32 -1.17 9.40 -15.42
N PHE A 33 -1.59 8.22 -14.96
CA PHE A 33 -2.62 7.41 -15.59
C PHE A 33 -3.98 7.83 -15.06
N TYR A 34 -4.89 8.23 -15.93
CA TYR A 34 -6.20 8.74 -15.55
C TYR A 34 -7.33 8.13 -16.38
N ALA A 35 -8.57 8.32 -15.93
CA ALA A 35 -9.77 8.09 -16.71
C ALA A 35 -10.60 9.38 -16.80
N PRO A 36 -11.24 9.69 -17.94
CA PRO A 36 -12.00 10.95 -18.13
C PRO A 36 -13.17 11.12 -17.14
N TRP A 37 -13.75 10.02 -16.70
CA TRP A 37 -14.86 10.00 -15.74
C TRP A 37 -14.42 10.03 -14.27
N CYS A 38 -13.12 9.90 -13.98
CA CYS A 38 -12.57 9.81 -12.62
C CYS A 38 -12.57 11.17 -11.91
N GLY A 39 -13.38 11.31 -10.86
CA GLY A 39 -13.48 12.54 -10.06
C GLY A 39 -12.18 12.91 -9.33
N TYR A 40 -11.45 11.91 -8.79
CA TYR A 40 -10.16 12.14 -8.14
C TYR A 40 -9.08 12.60 -9.13
N CYS A 41 -9.15 12.14 -10.39
CA CYS A 41 -8.23 12.59 -11.44
C CYS A 41 -8.44 14.06 -11.76
N LYS A 42 -9.71 14.51 -11.80
CA LYS A 42 -10.07 15.92 -12.01
C LYS A 42 -9.60 16.81 -10.85
N LYS A 43 -9.67 16.31 -9.60
CA LYS A 43 -9.14 17.04 -8.44
C LYS A 43 -7.62 17.16 -8.46
N LEU A 44 -6.92 16.16 -9.01
CA LEU A 44 -5.46 16.18 -9.13
C LEU A 44 -4.97 17.07 -10.30
N GLU A 45 -5.79 17.37 -11.28
CA GLU A 45 -5.39 18.09 -12.50
C GLU A 45 -4.72 19.44 -12.24
N PRO A 46 -5.26 20.35 -11.39
CA PRO A 46 -4.57 21.61 -11.09
C PRO A 46 -3.22 21.40 -10.41
N ILE A 47 -3.12 20.46 -9.47
CA ILE A 47 -1.86 20.11 -8.80
C ILE A 47 -0.86 19.56 -9.83
N TRP A 48 -1.31 18.73 -10.77
CA TRP A 48 -0.48 18.17 -11.83
C TRP A 48 0.11 19.22 -12.76
N ASP A 49 -0.64 20.26 -13.07
CA ASP A 49 -0.16 21.40 -13.86
C ASP A 49 0.90 22.19 -13.08
N GLU A 50 0.74 22.39 -11.78
CA GLU A 50 1.74 23.01 -10.91
C GLU A 50 3.02 22.17 -10.81
N VAL A 51 2.93 20.85 -10.68
CA VAL A 51 4.07 19.93 -10.73
C VAL A 51 4.85 20.09 -12.04
N GLY A 52 4.13 20.16 -13.17
CA GLY A 52 4.73 20.36 -14.48
C GLY A 52 5.43 21.72 -14.62
N ALA A 53 4.87 22.76 -14.04
CA ALA A 53 5.46 24.10 -14.01
C ALA A 53 6.72 24.14 -13.15
N GLU A 54 6.67 23.57 -11.95
CA GLU A 54 7.78 23.55 -10.99
C GLU A 54 8.98 22.76 -11.52
N LEU A 55 8.79 21.53 -12.02
CA LEU A 55 9.86 20.71 -12.58
C LEU A 55 10.51 21.36 -13.80
N ARG A 56 9.76 22.14 -14.57
CA ARG A 56 10.30 22.90 -15.70
C ARG A 56 11.09 24.12 -15.25
N SER A 57 10.55 24.89 -14.28
CA SER A 57 11.19 26.11 -13.78
C SER A 57 12.47 25.83 -13.02
N SER A 58 12.54 24.71 -12.29
CA SER A 58 13.74 24.26 -11.56
C SER A 58 14.82 23.64 -12.47
N GLY A 59 14.57 23.50 -13.77
CA GLY A 59 15.51 22.85 -14.70
C GLY A 59 15.67 21.35 -14.47
N SER A 60 14.68 20.69 -13.86
CA SER A 60 14.68 19.25 -13.63
C SER A 60 14.74 18.48 -14.97
N PRO A 61 15.47 17.37 -15.06
CA PRO A 61 15.47 16.51 -16.25
C PRO A 61 14.16 15.76 -16.43
N VAL A 62 13.26 15.83 -15.44
CA VAL A 62 11.99 15.10 -15.44
C VAL A 62 10.95 15.79 -16.30
N ARG A 63 10.38 15.07 -17.25
CA ARG A 63 9.22 15.50 -18.02
C ARG A 63 7.95 15.04 -17.33
N VAL A 64 6.87 15.81 -17.47
CA VAL A 64 5.56 15.51 -16.88
C VAL A 64 4.56 15.20 -17.99
N GLY A 65 3.81 14.12 -17.82
CA GLY A 65 2.81 13.71 -18.80
C GLY A 65 1.57 13.13 -18.15
N LYS A 66 0.51 13.00 -18.92
CA LYS A 66 -0.71 12.27 -18.51
C LYS A 66 -1.18 11.37 -19.65
N MET A 67 -1.74 10.21 -19.30
CA MET A 67 -2.24 9.21 -20.24
C MET A 67 -3.65 8.76 -19.85
N ASP A 68 -4.54 8.80 -20.84
CA ASP A 68 -5.87 8.19 -20.70
C ASP A 68 -5.74 6.65 -20.73
N ALA A 69 -5.86 6.04 -19.55
CA ALA A 69 -5.71 4.61 -19.40
C ALA A 69 -6.92 3.81 -19.93
N THR A 70 -8.03 4.49 -20.19
CA THR A 70 -9.23 3.86 -20.80
C THR A 70 -9.08 3.78 -22.31
N ALA A 71 -8.48 4.79 -22.93
CA ALA A 71 -8.18 4.81 -24.36
C ALA A 71 -6.98 3.90 -24.72
N TYR A 72 -6.05 3.70 -23.79
CA TYR A 72 -4.82 2.92 -23.97
C TYR A 72 -4.72 1.79 -22.93
N SER A 73 -5.77 0.96 -22.81
CA SER A 73 -5.91 -0.07 -21.79
C SER A 73 -4.79 -1.12 -21.80
N GLY A 74 -4.33 -1.53 -22.97
CA GLY A 74 -3.21 -2.48 -23.10
C GLY A 74 -1.91 -1.95 -22.48
N MET A 75 -1.63 -0.64 -22.67
CA MET A 75 -0.48 0.00 -22.09
C MET A 75 -0.63 0.20 -20.58
N ALA A 76 -1.83 0.58 -20.13
CA ALA A 76 -2.14 0.68 -18.70
C ALA A 76 -1.95 -0.68 -17.99
N SER A 77 -2.37 -1.77 -18.60
CA SER A 77 -2.17 -3.12 -18.09
C SER A 77 -0.70 -3.51 -18.02
N GLU A 78 0.09 -3.18 -19.04
CA GLU A 78 1.54 -3.42 -19.05
C GLU A 78 2.26 -2.70 -17.90
N PHE A 79 1.85 -1.47 -17.59
CA PHE A 79 2.36 -0.77 -16.41
C PHE A 79 1.68 -1.18 -15.10
N GLY A 80 0.83 -2.20 -15.07
CA GLY A 80 0.16 -2.70 -13.87
C GLY A 80 -0.76 -1.67 -13.22
N VAL A 81 -1.45 -0.83 -14.01
CA VAL A 81 -2.40 0.16 -13.51
C VAL A 81 -3.72 -0.52 -13.16
N ARG A 82 -4.07 -0.52 -11.87
CA ARG A 82 -5.29 -1.16 -11.34
C ARG A 82 -6.36 -0.17 -10.89
N GLY A 83 -6.05 1.13 -10.86
CA GLY A 83 -6.97 2.18 -10.39
C GLY A 83 -6.53 3.57 -10.83
N TYR A 84 -7.38 4.58 -10.63
CA TYR A 84 -7.14 5.96 -11.07
C TYR A 84 -7.36 6.97 -9.94
N PRO A 85 -6.49 8.01 -9.86
CA PRO A 85 -5.27 8.22 -10.64
C PRO A 85 -4.12 7.35 -10.13
N THR A 86 -3.31 6.78 -11.03
CA THR A 86 -2.01 6.16 -10.73
C THR A 86 -0.90 7.05 -11.25
N ILE A 87 0.12 7.30 -10.43
CA ILE A 87 1.29 8.09 -10.79
C ILE A 87 2.51 7.17 -10.81
N LYS A 88 3.26 7.20 -11.91
CA LYS A 88 4.52 6.46 -12.05
C LYS A 88 5.61 7.33 -12.61
N LEU A 89 6.84 7.13 -12.15
CA LEU A 89 8.02 7.68 -12.81
C LEU A 89 8.66 6.58 -13.65
N LEU A 90 8.86 6.89 -14.91
CA LEU A 90 9.51 6.01 -15.89
C LEU A 90 10.94 6.49 -16.10
N LYS A 91 11.93 5.61 -15.86
CA LYS A 91 13.36 5.89 -16.01
C LYS A 91 14.05 4.66 -16.58
N ALA A 92 14.64 4.78 -17.74
CA ALA A 92 15.17 3.65 -18.48
C ALA A 92 14.12 2.53 -18.65
N ASP A 93 14.40 1.31 -18.23
CA ASP A 93 13.47 0.19 -18.33
C ASP A 93 12.65 -0.02 -17.03
N LEU A 94 12.75 0.91 -16.07
CA LEU A 94 12.09 0.81 -14.76
C LEU A 94 10.89 1.76 -14.64
N ALA A 95 9.86 1.30 -13.95
CA ALA A 95 8.66 2.06 -13.63
C ALA A 95 8.46 2.10 -12.11
N TYR A 96 8.67 3.25 -11.51
CA TYR A 96 8.54 3.47 -10.07
C TYR A 96 7.15 3.98 -9.73
N ASN A 97 6.45 3.29 -8.85
CA ASN A 97 5.13 3.73 -8.36
C ASN A 97 5.28 4.85 -7.34
N TYR A 98 4.46 5.89 -7.49
CA TYR A 98 4.27 6.89 -6.46
C TYR A 98 3.07 6.52 -5.58
N LYS A 99 3.30 6.34 -4.30
CA LYS A 99 2.27 6.01 -3.31
C LYS A 99 2.03 7.14 -2.29
N GLY A 100 2.80 8.22 -2.36
CA GLY A 100 2.75 9.33 -1.40
C GLY A 100 1.53 10.26 -1.53
N PRO A 101 1.48 11.31 -0.69
CA PRO A 101 0.47 12.36 -0.72
C PRO A 101 0.38 13.03 -2.10
N ARG A 102 -0.82 13.40 -2.51
CA ARG A 102 -1.04 14.02 -3.83
C ARG A 102 -0.93 15.53 -3.78
N THR A 103 0.12 16.03 -3.12
CA THR A 103 0.48 17.45 -3.11
C THR A 103 1.54 17.74 -4.19
N LYS A 104 1.67 19.01 -4.56
CA LYS A 104 2.67 19.45 -5.52
C LYS A 104 4.09 19.12 -5.02
N ASP A 105 4.38 19.48 -3.78
CA ASP A 105 5.73 19.39 -3.22
C ASP A 105 6.20 17.94 -3.07
N ASP A 106 5.34 17.04 -2.59
CA ASP A 106 5.64 15.61 -2.46
C ASP A 106 5.90 14.95 -3.82
N ILE A 107 5.09 15.27 -4.83
CA ILE A 107 5.27 14.71 -6.18
C ILE A 107 6.55 15.23 -6.83
N VAL A 108 6.86 16.52 -6.68
CA VAL A 108 8.11 17.14 -7.21
C VAL A 108 9.33 16.54 -6.50
N GLU A 109 9.26 16.38 -5.18
CA GLU A 109 10.34 15.76 -4.41
C GLU A 109 10.60 14.32 -4.84
N PHE A 110 9.55 13.50 -4.94
CA PHE A 110 9.65 12.14 -5.45
C PHE A 110 10.28 12.12 -6.85
N ALA A 111 9.80 12.97 -7.76
CA ALA A 111 10.30 13.02 -9.13
C ALA A 111 11.80 13.34 -9.18
N ASN A 112 12.27 14.33 -8.41
CA ASN A 112 13.68 14.72 -8.35
C ASN A 112 14.55 13.68 -7.60
N ARG A 113 13.98 13.00 -6.60
CA ARG A 113 14.66 11.93 -5.86
C ARG A 113 14.95 10.75 -6.77
N VAL A 114 13.94 10.21 -7.41
CA VAL A 114 14.03 9.02 -8.27
C VAL A 114 14.78 9.30 -9.59
N ALA A 115 14.69 10.53 -10.10
CA ALA A 115 15.43 10.93 -11.31
C ALA A 115 16.95 10.92 -11.10
N GLY A 116 17.40 11.21 -9.90
CA GLY A 116 18.82 11.22 -9.55
C GLY A 116 19.46 9.83 -9.46
N PRO A 117 20.74 9.77 -9.03
CA PRO A 117 21.39 8.52 -8.68
C PRO A 117 20.74 7.90 -7.43
N ALA A 118 20.73 6.57 -7.33
CA ALA A 118 20.16 5.88 -6.18
C ALA A 118 20.89 6.27 -4.89
N VAL A 119 22.23 6.31 -4.94
CA VAL A 119 23.07 6.76 -3.84
C VAL A 119 23.79 8.04 -4.26
N ARG A 120 23.76 9.07 -3.41
CA ARG A 120 24.39 10.37 -3.62
C ARG A 120 25.62 10.52 -2.74
N ALA A 121 26.75 10.98 -3.32
CA ALA A 121 27.96 11.18 -2.57
C ALA A 121 27.88 12.44 -1.69
N LEU A 122 28.39 12.34 -0.45
CA LEU A 122 28.63 13.45 0.48
C LEU A 122 30.15 13.70 0.55
N PRO A 123 30.68 14.63 -0.25
CA PRO A 123 32.14 14.79 -0.40
C PRO A 123 32.79 15.54 0.74
N SER A 124 32.05 16.14 1.65
CA SER A 124 32.58 16.93 2.76
C SER A 124 31.66 16.91 3.97
N THR A 125 32.26 17.17 5.15
CA THR A 125 31.54 17.31 6.43
C THR A 125 30.46 18.40 6.38
N GLN A 126 30.72 19.51 5.71
CA GLN A 126 29.74 20.59 5.56
C GLN A 126 28.51 20.14 4.78
N MET A 127 28.71 19.36 3.71
CA MET A 127 27.58 18.78 2.94
C MET A 127 26.83 17.74 3.77
N PHE A 128 27.55 16.93 4.54
CA PHE A 128 26.95 15.95 5.44
C PHE A 128 26.04 16.62 6.46
N GLU A 129 26.54 17.62 7.20
CA GLU A 129 25.73 18.40 8.15
C GLU A 129 24.56 19.12 7.50
N HIS A 130 24.73 19.61 6.27
CA HIS A 130 23.67 20.24 5.53
C HIS A 130 22.54 19.24 5.23
N MET A 131 22.88 18.02 4.80
CA MET A 131 21.89 16.98 4.53
C MET A 131 21.19 16.49 5.81
N MET A 132 21.93 16.36 6.92
CA MET A 132 21.32 16.03 8.22
C MET A 132 20.28 17.07 8.68
N LYS A 133 20.48 18.34 8.36
CA LYS A 133 19.51 19.41 8.68
C LYS A 133 18.32 19.46 7.72
N ARG A 134 18.51 18.96 6.50
CA ARG A 134 17.50 19.01 5.44
C ARG A 134 16.54 17.84 5.46
N HIS A 135 16.99 16.68 5.90
CA HIS A 135 16.22 15.44 5.91
C HIS A 135 16.01 14.98 7.35
N ASP A 136 14.76 14.69 7.70
CA ASP A 136 14.40 14.17 9.01
C ASP A 136 14.92 12.74 9.20
N VAL A 137 15.06 11.99 8.11
CA VAL A 137 15.66 10.65 8.08
C VAL A 137 16.69 10.60 6.97
N LEU A 138 17.91 10.19 7.29
CA LEU A 138 19.05 10.18 6.38
C LEU A 138 19.81 8.86 6.48
N PHE A 139 19.81 8.08 5.40
CA PHE A 139 20.63 6.88 5.29
C PHE A 139 21.98 7.18 4.66
N VAL A 140 23.07 6.76 5.31
CA VAL A 140 24.43 6.99 4.84
C VAL A 140 25.25 5.70 4.93
N TYR A 141 25.82 5.29 3.82
CA TYR A 141 26.92 4.33 3.81
C TYR A 141 28.24 5.06 4.05
N VAL A 142 29.03 4.61 5.02
CA VAL A 142 30.34 5.16 5.31
C VAL A 142 31.41 4.09 5.11
N GLY A 143 32.39 4.40 4.28
CA GLY A 143 33.52 3.50 4.01
C GLY A 143 33.90 3.41 2.54
N GLY A 144 34.84 2.50 2.26
CA GLY A 144 35.31 2.18 0.91
C GLY A 144 34.44 1.14 0.18
N ASP A 145 34.97 0.55 -0.88
CA ASP A 145 34.29 -0.53 -1.59
C ASP A 145 34.27 -1.80 -0.74
N SER A 146 33.09 -2.41 -0.64
CA SER A 146 32.86 -3.60 0.18
C SER A 146 31.59 -4.33 -0.27
N PRO A 147 31.40 -5.62 0.11
CA PRO A 147 30.14 -6.33 -0.13
C PRO A 147 28.92 -5.63 0.48
N LEU A 148 29.09 -4.95 1.63
CA LEU A 148 28.03 -4.16 2.26
C LEU A 148 27.59 -2.97 1.39
N LYS A 149 28.55 -2.34 0.66
CA LYS A 149 28.22 -1.26 -0.28
C LYS A 149 27.36 -1.74 -1.45
N GLU A 150 27.61 -2.95 -1.95
CA GLU A 150 26.78 -3.53 -3.02
C GLU A 150 25.36 -3.77 -2.51
N LYS A 151 25.20 -4.41 -1.33
CA LYS A 151 23.89 -4.59 -0.69
C LYS A 151 23.18 -3.26 -0.46
N TYR A 152 23.94 -2.22 -0.08
CA TYR A 152 23.38 -0.88 0.12
C TYR A 152 22.91 -0.22 -1.19
N ASN A 153 23.65 -0.37 -2.27
CA ASN A 153 23.24 0.13 -3.58
C ASN A 153 21.98 -0.57 -4.11
N ASP A 154 21.86 -1.87 -3.86
CA ASP A 154 20.69 -2.65 -4.24
C ASP A 154 19.46 -2.18 -3.43
N ALA A 155 19.58 -2.09 -2.11
CA ALA A 155 18.53 -1.57 -1.24
C ALA A 155 18.14 -0.12 -1.61
N ALA A 156 19.13 0.73 -1.91
CA ALA A 156 18.88 2.10 -2.35
C ALA A 156 18.13 2.16 -3.69
N SER A 157 18.45 1.28 -4.63
CA SER A 157 17.78 1.20 -5.92
C SER A 157 16.32 0.77 -5.79
N GLU A 158 16.02 -0.13 -4.87
CA GLU A 158 14.68 -0.60 -4.55
C GLU A 158 13.86 0.47 -3.81
N LEU A 159 14.45 1.08 -2.76
CA LEU A 159 13.75 1.93 -1.80
C LEU A 159 13.85 3.44 -2.06
N ILE A 160 14.50 3.86 -3.17
CA ILE A 160 14.61 5.26 -3.57
C ILE A 160 13.25 5.96 -3.71
N VAL A 161 12.20 5.20 -3.93
CA VAL A 161 10.81 5.70 -4.00
C VAL A 161 10.34 6.31 -2.68
N TYR A 162 10.92 5.89 -1.56
CA TYR A 162 10.51 6.29 -0.21
C TYR A 162 11.47 7.29 0.43
N THR A 163 12.78 7.11 0.26
CA THR A 163 13.78 7.89 1.00
C THR A 163 15.03 8.17 0.18
N TYR A 164 15.90 9.03 0.70
CA TYR A 164 17.19 9.36 0.11
C TYR A 164 18.32 8.51 0.70
N PHE A 165 19.27 8.13 -0.17
CA PHE A 165 20.45 7.36 0.18
C PHE A 165 21.72 8.14 -0.15
N PHE A 166 22.66 8.12 0.77
CA PHE A 166 23.93 8.83 0.63
C PHE A 166 25.12 7.90 0.91
N SER A 167 26.28 8.30 0.41
CA SER A 167 27.55 7.66 0.74
C SER A 167 28.57 8.71 1.11
N ALA A 168 29.42 8.41 2.09
CA ALA A 168 30.48 9.28 2.58
C ALA A 168 31.79 8.50 2.77
N SER A 169 32.94 9.16 2.61
CA SER A 169 34.18 8.66 3.14
C SER A 169 34.26 8.97 4.64
N GLU A 170 35.12 8.28 5.36
CA GLU A 170 35.37 8.51 6.80
C GLU A 170 35.68 9.98 7.10
N ASP A 171 36.52 10.60 6.28
CA ASP A 171 36.93 12.02 6.44
C ASP A 171 35.78 13.03 6.28
N ALA A 172 34.70 12.64 5.65
CA ALA A 172 33.54 13.50 5.44
C ALA A 172 32.49 13.40 6.58
N VAL A 173 32.68 12.47 7.51
CA VAL A 173 31.78 12.29 8.67
C VAL A 173 32.14 13.35 9.74
N PRO A 174 31.13 14.02 10.35
CA PRO A 174 31.38 14.94 11.46
C PRO A 174 32.07 14.26 12.66
N GLU A 175 33.03 14.92 13.29
CA GLU A 175 33.77 14.40 14.47
C GLU A 175 32.85 14.07 15.67
N SER A 176 31.66 14.66 15.71
CA SER A 176 30.66 14.38 16.74
C SER A 176 30.02 12.99 16.62
N ILE A 177 30.23 12.30 15.50
CA ILE A 177 29.63 10.98 15.21
C ILE A 177 30.74 9.94 15.37
N SER A 178 30.61 9.08 16.38
CA SER A 178 31.54 7.99 16.61
C SER A 178 31.04 6.70 16.02
N MET A 179 31.71 6.15 15.03
CA MET A 179 31.41 4.85 14.45
C MET A 179 32.41 3.81 14.94
N PRO A 180 31.94 2.72 15.57
CA PRO A 180 32.86 1.75 16.15
C PRO A 180 33.60 0.92 15.10
N GLU A 181 32.96 0.66 13.95
CA GLU A 181 33.51 -0.19 12.88
C GLU A 181 33.14 0.37 11.50
N LEU A 182 34.06 0.26 10.54
CA LEU A 182 33.83 0.60 9.14
C LEU A 182 34.17 -0.62 8.25
N PRO A 183 33.46 -0.83 7.14
CA PRO A 183 32.37 -0.02 6.57
C PRO A 183 31.04 -0.20 7.32
N ALA A 184 30.24 0.86 7.40
CA ALA A 184 28.98 0.86 8.11
C ALA A 184 27.83 1.49 7.28
N VAL A 185 26.61 1.05 7.53
CA VAL A 185 25.39 1.73 7.11
C VAL A 185 24.74 2.33 8.35
N VAL A 186 24.43 3.61 8.28
CA VAL A 186 23.90 4.38 9.41
C VAL A 186 22.64 5.12 8.99
N VAL A 187 21.64 5.15 9.85
CA VAL A 187 20.49 6.03 9.72
C VAL A 187 20.54 7.11 10.78
N PHE A 188 20.39 8.36 10.36
CA PHE A 188 20.25 9.53 11.22
C PHE A 188 18.79 9.92 11.27
N LYS A 189 18.18 9.93 12.45
CA LYS A 189 16.81 10.34 12.69
C LYS A 189 16.60 10.75 14.14
N ASP A 190 15.61 11.58 14.38
CA ASP A 190 15.20 12.01 15.74
C ASP A 190 16.31 12.63 16.60
N GLY A 191 17.39 13.14 15.97
CA GLY A 191 18.54 13.74 16.65
C GLY A 191 19.60 12.74 17.11
N ASP A 192 19.45 11.48 16.76
CA ASP A 192 20.35 10.38 17.06
C ASP A 192 20.73 9.60 15.78
N TYR A 193 21.54 8.56 15.91
CA TYR A 193 21.88 7.69 14.80
C TYR A 193 21.91 6.21 15.22
N PHE A 194 21.59 5.34 14.28
CA PHE A 194 21.55 3.88 14.47
C PHE A 194 22.34 3.21 13.37
N THR A 195 23.20 2.26 13.76
CA THR A 195 24.02 1.50 12.83
C THR A 195 23.34 0.16 12.51
N TYR A 196 23.36 -0.21 11.24
CA TYR A 196 22.87 -1.51 10.79
C TYR A 196 23.78 -2.64 11.23
N ASP A 197 23.20 -3.68 11.81
CA ASP A 197 23.84 -4.94 12.15
C ASP A 197 23.15 -6.09 11.41
N GLU A 198 23.88 -6.78 10.52
CA GLU A 198 23.32 -7.86 9.69
C GLU A 198 22.77 -9.04 10.54
N TYR A 199 23.36 -9.30 11.70
CA TYR A 199 22.95 -10.42 12.57
C TYR A 199 21.67 -10.12 13.35
N GLU A 200 21.51 -8.88 13.81
CA GLU A 200 20.36 -8.47 14.61
C GLU A 200 19.20 -7.96 13.76
N ASP A 201 19.50 -7.27 12.66
CA ASP A 201 18.53 -6.52 11.87
C ASP A 201 17.97 -7.29 10.68
N GLY A 202 18.62 -8.40 10.29
CA GLY A 202 18.24 -9.18 9.12
C GLY A 202 18.64 -8.49 7.81
N SER A 203 17.80 -8.55 6.77
CA SER A 203 18.16 -7.95 5.48
C SER A 203 18.21 -6.42 5.53
N LEU A 204 19.16 -5.82 4.83
CA LEU A 204 19.33 -4.37 4.78
C LEU A 204 18.07 -3.65 4.22
N SER A 205 17.43 -4.20 3.21
CA SER A 205 16.19 -3.63 2.68
C SER A 205 15.05 -3.62 3.73
N SER A 206 14.93 -4.69 4.52
CA SER A 206 13.94 -4.76 5.60
C SER A 206 14.25 -3.75 6.71
N TRP A 207 15.52 -3.62 7.09
CA TRP A 207 15.97 -2.65 8.08
C TRP A 207 15.70 -1.22 7.60
N VAL A 208 16.10 -0.85 6.37
CA VAL A 208 15.82 0.47 5.79
C VAL A 208 14.32 0.75 5.74
N ASN A 209 13.51 -0.23 5.33
CA ASN A 209 12.06 -0.05 5.25
C ASN A 209 11.43 0.23 6.63
N ARG A 210 11.96 -0.36 7.69
CA ARG A 210 11.55 -0.11 9.06
C ARG A 210 12.05 1.24 9.59
N GLU A 211 13.34 1.57 9.36
CA GLU A 211 13.99 2.74 9.91
C GLU A 211 13.72 4.04 9.13
N ARG A 212 13.06 3.99 7.94
CA ARG A 212 12.76 5.17 7.11
C ARG A 212 11.73 6.12 7.70
N PHE A 213 11.14 5.78 8.82
CA PHE A 213 10.18 6.61 9.53
C PHE A 213 10.82 7.27 10.75
N GLN A 214 10.40 8.50 11.06
CA GLN A 214 10.72 9.16 12.32
C GLN A 214 10.13 8.35 13.49
N GLY A 215 10.71 8.47 14.68
CA GLY A 215 10.24 7.76 15.87
C GLY A 215 8.82 8.13 16.29
N TYR A 216 8.37 9.35 15.93
CA TYR A 216 7.01 9.83 16.18
C TYR A 216 6.43 10.58 14.97
N LEU A 217 5.33 10.11 14.43
CA LEU A 217 4.74 10.60 13.19
C LEU A 217 3.36 11.23 13.41
N GLN A 218 3.03 12.19 12.57
CA GLN A 218 1.63 12.49 12.29
C GLN A 218 1.11 11.43 11.32
N ILE A 219 0.13 10.65 11.77
CA ILE A 219 -0.42 9.52 11.03
C ILE A 219 -1.71 9.97 10.35
N ASP A 220 -1.74 9.81 9.05
CA ASP A 220 -2.95 9.87 8.23
C ASP A 220 -3.21 8.49 7.59
N GLY A 221 -4.23 8.37 6.75
CA GLY A 221 -4.54 7.12 6.08
C GLY A 221 -3.44 6.62 5.16
N PHE A 222 -2.64 7.52 4.58
CA PHE A 222 -1.49 7.17 3.74
C PHE A 222 -0.34 6.64 4.56
N THR A 223 0.06 7.37 5.58
CA THR A 223 1.16 7.00 6.49
C THR A 223 0.85 5.67 7.19
N LEU A 224 -0.41 5.46 7.61
CA LEU A 224 -0.82 4.21 8.22
C LEU A 224 -0.72 3.02 7.25
N TYR A 225 -1.08 3.23 5.98
CA TYR A 225 -0.94 2.19 4.95
C TYR A 225 0.54 1.84 4.71
N GLU A 226 1.44 2.84 4.62
CA GLU A 226 2.87 2.62 4.46
C GLU A 226 3.51 1.93 5.67
N LEU A 227 3.10 2.32 6.89
CA LEU A 227 3.50 1.65 8.11
C LEU A 227 3.00 0.19 8.16
N GLY A 228 1.82 -0.06 7.61
CA GLY A 228 1.27 -1.41 7.46
C GLY A 228 2.15 -2.34 6.64
N GLU A 229 2.84 -1.82 5.62
CA GLU A 229 3.77 -2.59 4.80
C GLU A 229 5.02 -3.05 5.60
N THR A 230 5.33 -2.43 6.73
CA THR A 230 6.47 -2.82 7.59
C THR A 230 6.14 -3.95 8.55
N GLY A 231 4.87 -4.28 8.76
CA GLY A 231 4.41 -5.40 9.60
C GLY A 231 4.61 -5.18 11.10
N GLY A 232 4.73 -3.93 11.56
CA GLY A 232 4.98 -3.58 12.96
C GLY A 232 3.72 -3.29 13.78
N MET A 233 3.92 -3.06 15.09
CA MET A 233 2.89 -2.51 15.96
C MET A 233 2.96 -0.99 15.98
N ILE A 234 1.80 -0.33 15.88
CA ILE A 234 1.70 1.11 15.77
C ILE A 234 0.83 1.66 16.91
N PRO A 235 1.42 2.18 17.99
CA PRO A 235 0.70 2.96 18.98
C PRO A 235 0.30 4.33 18.39
N VAL A 236 -0.99 4.55 18.25
CA VAL A 236 -1.58 5.78 17.74
C VAL A 236 -2.27 6.53 18.86
N HIS A 237 -1.86 7.77 19.08
CA HIS A 237 -2.57 8.69 19.95
C HIS A 237 -3.62 9.47 19.13
N ALA A 238 -4.89 9.19 19.34
CA ALA A 238 -5.99 9.93 18.73
C ALA A 238 -6.23 11.22 19.50
N ASN A 239 -6.02 12.38 18.86
CA ASN A 239 -6.22 13.71 19.44
C ASN A 239 -7.58 14.29 19.06
N GLY A 240 -8.24 14.98 20.00
CA GLY A 240 -9.36 15.86 19.66
C GLY A 240 -8.86 17.14 18.97
N LEU A 241 -9.67 17.72 18.09
CA LEU A 241 -9.39 18.91 17.26
C LEU A 241 -8.86 20.16 17.98
N GLN A 242 -8.67 20.15 19.29
CA GLN A 242 -8.29 21.32 20.11
C GLN A 242 -7.06 21.14 21.02
N SER A 243 -6.32 20.04 20.94
CA SER A 243 -5.13 19.89 21.80
C SER A 243 -3.89 20.47 21.13
N THR A 244 -3.67 21.75 21.38
CA THR A 244 -2.49 22.52 20.96
C THR A 244 -1.16 21.91 21.42
N GLN A 245 -0.25 21.83 20.49
CA GLN A 245 1.23 21.75 20.50
C GLN A 245 2.05 21.59 21.81
N THR A 246 1.56 21.97 22.96
CA THR A 246 2.39 22.09 24.19
C THR A 246 2.58 20.75 24.94
N ARG A 247 1.76 19.72 24.69
CA ARG A 247 1.95 18.38 25.27
C ARG A 247 2.71 17.40 24.39
N GLN A 248 2.84 17.70 23.12
CA GLN A 248 3.47 16.81 22.13
C GLN A 248 4.97 16.66 22.31
N THR A 249 5.66 17.71 22.75
CA THR A 249 7.13 17.74 22.79
C THR A 249 7.74 17.06 24.03
N THR A 250 7.03 16.95 25.13
CA THR A 250 7.62 16.46 26.38
C THR A 250 7.44 14.95 26.61
N VAL A 251 6.43 14.35 26.03
CA VAL A 251 6.15 12.91 26.18
C VAL A 251 6.83 12.09 25.08
N SER A 252 7.09 12.72 23.93
CA SER A 252 7.42 12.03 22.69
C SER A 252 8.89 11.59 22.55
N ASN A 253 9.85 12.43 22.88
CA ASN A 253 11.21 12.20 22.38
C ASN A 253 12.19 11.55 23.34
N THR A 254 11.99 11.65 24.66
CA THR A 254 13.04 11.22 25.60
C THR A 254 12.76 9.90 26.28
N LEU A 255 11.49 9.53 26.48
CA LEU A 255 11.14 8.33 27.25
C LEU A 255 10.87 7.08 26.41
N PHE A 256 10.37 7.24 25.18
CA PHE A 256 10.08 6.08 24.34
C PHE A 256 11.34 5.37 23.82
N LEU A 257 12.40 6.12 23.51
CA LEU A 257 13.68 5.58 23.09
C LEU A 257 14.41 4.78 24.20
N PHE A 258 14.11 5.07 25.48
CA PHE A 258 14.76 4.40 26.62
C PHE A 258 14.08 3.09 27.05
N PHE A 259 12.78 2.95 26.86
CA PHE A 259 12.02 1.80 27.42
C PHE A 259 11.68 0.72 26.39
N PHE A 260 11.51 1.11 25.13
CA PHE A 260 11.14 0.16 24.07
C PHE A 260 12.09 0.34 22.89
N PRO A 261 12.75 -0.72 22.43
CA PRO A 261 13.54 -0.62 21.23
C PRO A 261 12.64 -0.18 20.07
N PRO A 262 13.05 0.85 19.28
CA PRO A 262 12.28 1.35 18.14
C PRO A 262 12.00 0.30 17.06
N ARG A 263 12.49 -0.91 17.26
CA ARG A 263 12.39 -2.05 16.34
C ARG A 263 11.00 -2.73 16.34
N VAL A 264 10.20 -2.54 17.39
CA VAL A 264 8.90 -3.22 17.54
C VAL A 264 7.72 -2.27 17.37
N PHE A 265 7.90 -1.01 17.75
CA PHE A 265 6.84 -0.02 17.78
C PHE A 265 7.18 1.22 16.94
N GLN A 266 6.23 1.64 16.13
CA GLN A 266 6.24 2.92 15.45
C GLN A 266 5.17 3.82 16.06
N PHE A 267 5.58 4.88 16.74
CA PHE A 267 4.66 5.78 17.44
C PHE A 267 4.14 6.91 16.55
N GLY A 268 2.92 7.36 16.83
CA GLY A 268 2.38 8.51 16.14
C GLY A 268 1.10 9.06 16.76
N HIS A 269 0.65 10.17 16.20
CA HIS A 269 -0.64 10.77 16.55
C HIS A 269 -1.49 10.96 15.30
N MET A 270 -2.80 10.94 15.52
CA MET A 270 -3.79 11.17 14.49
C MET A 270 -4.76 12.25 14.94
N ASP A 271 -5.04 13.20 14.07
CA ASP A 271 -6.00 14.26 14.33
C ASP A 271 -7.42 13.80 14.00
N GLY A 272 -8.30 13.88 15.00
CA GLY A 272 -9.69 13.46 14.86
C GLY A 272 -9.91 11.96 15.09
N SER A 273 -11.17 11.58 15.19
CA SER A 273 -11.59 10.20 15.46
C SER A 273 -12.18 9.48 14.25
N ASP A 274 -12.55 10.20 13.18
CA ASP A 274 -13.35 9.64 12.09
C ASP A 274 -12.65 8.48 11.37
N TYR A 275 -11.35 8.63 11.09
CA TYR A 275 -10.59 7.57 10.44
C TYR A 275 -10.40 6.36 11.36
N ILE A 276 -10.05 6.60 12.62
CA ILE A 276 -9.91 5.55 13.64
C ILE A 276 -11.25 4.82 13.84
N ASN A 277 -12.35 5.55 13.93
CA ASN A 277 -13.68 4.97 14.09
C ASN A 277 -14.06 4.06 12.92
N SER A 278 -13.65 4.40 11.69
CA SER A 278 -13.84 3.53 10.53
C SER A 278 -12.96 2.29 10.60
N LEU A 279 -11.72 2.42 11.06
CA LEU A 279 -10.76 1.32 11.18
C LEU A 279 -11.20 0.27 12.21
N ILE A 280 -11.64 0.73 13.38
CA ILE A 280 -12.09 -0.16 14.47
C ILE A 280 -13.58 -0.53 14.40
N MET A 281 -14.31 0.02 13.43
CA MET A 281 -15.77 -0.15 13.27
C MET A 281 -16.56 0.24 14.52
N GLY A 282 -16.13 1.31 15.21
CA GLY A 282 -16.71 1.78 16.48
C GLY A 282 -16.44 3.25 16.71
N GLU A 283 -16.85 3.75 17.86
CA GLU A 283 -16.56 5.13 18.31
C GLU A 283 -15.50 5.11 19.42
N VAL A 284 -14.44 5.89 19.22
CA VAL A 284 -13.41 6.14 20.23
C VAL A 284 -13.61 7.51 20.85
N LYS A 285 -13.58 7.55 22.15
CA LYS A 285 -13.56 8.82 22.90
C LYS A 285 -12.14 9.39 22.83
N VAL A 286 -12.00 10.57 22.26
CA VAL A 286 -10.72 11.28 22.20
C VAL A 286 -10.55 12.21 23.41
N PRO A 287 -9.33 12.33 24.00
CA PRO A 287 -8.10 11.68 23.62
C PRO A 287 -8.04 10.20 24.02
N SER A 288 -7.45 9.34 23.18
CA SER A 288 -7.27 7.91 23.46
C SER A 288 -5.98 7.38 22.84
N VAL A 289 -5.45 6.29 23.40
CA VAL A 289 -4.32 5.56 22.83
C VAL A 289 -4.81 4.21 22.31
N ILE A 290 -4.46 3.90 21.08
CA ILE A 290 -4.83 2.68 20.38
C ILE A 290 -3.55 2.04 19.86
N ILE A 291 -3.35 0.75 20.08
CA ILE A 291 -2.25 0.01 19.47
C ILE A 291 -2.81 -0.80 18.31
N LEU A 292 -2.26 -0.58 17.12
CA LEU A 292 -2.62 -1.29 15.89
C LEU A 292 -1.53 -2.31 15.58
N ASN A 293 -1.92 -3.57 15.38
CA ASN A 293 -1.04 -4.60 14.83
C ASN A 293 -1.37 -4.75 13.34
N THR A 294 -0.49 -4.24 12.49
CA THR A 294 -0.70 -4.23 11.05
C THR A 294 -0.49 -5.60 10.39
N SER A 295 0.20 -6.53 11.06
CA SER A 295 0.46 -7.87 10.53
C SER A 295 -0.80 -8.75 10.46
N ASN A 296 -1.73 -8.56 11.41
CA ASN A 296 -2.94 -9.39 11.54
C ASN A 296 -4.24 -8.57 11.65
N GLU A 297 -4.18 -7.27 11.38
CA GLU A 297 -5.30 -6.33 11.45
C GLU A 297 -6.00 -6.29 12.83
N GLN A 298 -5.27 -6.61 13.91
CA GLN A 298 -5.77 -6.49 15.26
C GLN A 298 -5.51 -5.11 15.85
N TYR A 299 -6.34 -4.71 16.78
CA TYR A 299 -6.14 -3.49 17.56
C TYR A 299 -6.42 -3.73 19.03
N PHE A 300 -5.80 -2.90 19.86
CA PHE A 300 -5.91 -2.96 21.30
C PHE A 300 -6.37 -1.59 21.81
N LEU A 301 -7.36 -1.60 22.69
CA LEU A 301 -7.88 -0.41 23.34
C LEU A 301 -7.63 -0.52 24.85
N SER A 302 -7.18 0.58 25.44
CA SER A 302 -7.12 0.66 26.91
C SER A 302 -8.52 0.74 27.49
N SER A 303 -8.76 -0.02 28.56
CA SER A 303 -10.03 0.01 29.29
C SER A 303 -10.23 1.30 30.07
N GLU A 304 -9.13 1.97 30.44
CA GLU A 304 -9.10 3.22 31.17
C GLU A 304 -8.35 4.30 30.42
N PRO A 305 -8.67 5.59 30.62
CA PRO A 305 -7.90 6.68 30.02
C PRO A 305 -6.44 6.63 30.47
N ILE A 306 -5.52 6.73 29.53
CA ILE A 306 -4.09 6.79 29.80
C ILE A 306 -3.70 8.24 30.04
N GLU A 307 -3.37 8.57 31.29
CA GLU A 307 -2.99 9.92 31.71
C GLU A 307 -1.51 10.04 32.08
N THR A 308 -0.89 8.91 32.46
CA THR A 308 0.52 8.87 32.88
C THR A 308 1.37 7.97 31.98
N MET A 309 2.68 8.18 32.03
CA MET A 309 3.64 7.38 31.28
C MET A 309 3.67 5.94 31.76
N GLU A 310 3.56 5.73 33.07
CA GLU A 310 3.56 4.40 33.67
C GLU A 310 2.37 3.57 33.17
N GLN A 311 1.19 4.18 33.05
CA GLN A 311 0.00 3.52 32.51
C GLN A 311 0.20 3.15 31.03
N LEU A 312 0.86 4.01 30.23
CA LEU A 312 1.17 3.73 28.85
C LEU A 312 2.16 2.57 28.70
N VAL A 313 3.24 2.59 29.49
CA VAL A 313 4.24 1.50 29.51
C VAL A 313 3.57 0.18 29.94
N GLN A 314 2.70 0.21 30.95
CA GLN A 314 1.96 -0.96 31.37
C GLN A 314 1.05 -1.49 30.25
N PHE A 315 0.30 -0.62 29.59
CA PHE A 315 -0.59 -1.01 28.51
C PHE A 315 0.18 -1.63 27.32
N ILE A 316 1.32 -1.04 26.93
CA ILE A 316 2.21 -1.62 25.90
C ILE A 316 2.75 -2.98 26.36
N SER A 317 3.16 -3.13 27.61
CA SER A 317 3.63 -4.39 28.17
C SER A 317 2.55 -5.46 28.16
N ASP A 318 1.31 -5.09 28.48
CA ASP A 318 0.15 -5.99 28.45
C ASP A 318 -0.16 -6.48 27.02
N VAL A 319 0.02 -5.62 26.02
CA VAL A 319 -0.11 -5.99 24.60
C VAL A 319 1.00 -6.97 24.19
N LEU A 320 2.26 -6.70 24.56
CA LEU A 320 3.40 -7.56 24.25
C LEU A 320 3.30 -8.95 24.92
N ASN A 321 2.85 -8.98 26.15
CA ASN A 321 2.68 -10.21 26.93
C ASN A 321 1.42 -10.99 26.54
N GLY A 322 0.57 -10.45 25.65
CA GLY A 322 -0.68 -11.05 25.23
C GLY A 322 -1.79 -11.04 26.29
N SER A 323 -1.63 -10.24 27.36
CA SER A 323 -2.65 -10.09 28.41
C SER A 323 -3.73 -9.06 28.05
N ALA A 324 -3.42 -8.12 27.16
CA ALA A 324 -4.40 -7.17 26.66
C ALA A 324 -5.40 -7.84 25.70
N GLN A 325 -6.66 -7.43 25.79
CA GLN A 325 -7.69 -7.94 24.90
C GLN A 325 -7.49 -7.43 23.47
N ALA A 326 -7.30 -8.37 22.54
CA ALA A 326 -7.23 -8.09 21.12
C ALA A 326 -8.63 -7.98 20.52
N TYR A 327 -8.82 -6.99 19.66
CA TYR A 327 -10.02 -6.77 18.85
C TYR A 327 -9.66 -6.79 17.36
N GLY A 328 -10.66 -6.99 16.52
CA GLY A 328 -10.44 -6.99 15.05
C GLY A 328 -9.90 -8.32 14.55
N GLY A 329 -8.92 -8.25 13.67
CA GLY A 329 -8.29 -9.40 13.02
C GLY A 329 -8.76 -9.63 11.58
N ASP A 330 -8.11 -10.57 10.90
CA ASP A 330 -8.31 -10.92 9.50
C ASP A 330 -9.27 -12.12 9.29
N GLY A 331 -9.88 -12.62 10.37
CA GLY A 331 -10.78 -13.76 10.36
C GLY A 331 -12.03 -13.54 9.49
N PHE A 332 -12.60 -14.64 8.96
CA PHE A 332 -13.77 -14.61 8.07
C PHE A 332 -14.97 -13.83 8.65
N ILE A 333 -15.29 -14.05 9.93
CA ILE A 333 -16.40 -13.35 10.60
C ILE A 333 -16.12 -11.84 10.68
N GLN A 334 -14.86 -11.45 10.90
CA GLN A 334 -14.47 -10.04 10.97
C GLN A 334 -14.56 -9.35 9.60
N ARG A 335 -14.23 -10.07 8.53
CA ARG A 335 -14.42 -9.57 7.14
C ARG A 335 -15.89 -9.32 6.84
N ILE A 336 -16.80 -10.22 7.25
CA ILE A 336 -18.24 -10.01 7.12
C ILE A 336 -18.70 -8.79 7.92
N LYS A 337 -18.24 -8.63 9.17
CA LYS A 337 -18.57 -7.46 9.99
C LYS A 337 -18.10 -6.17 9.34
N ARG A 338 -16.90 -6.16 8.72
CA ARG A 338 -16.36 -4.99 8.00
C ARG A 338 -17.24 -4.61 6.81
N VAL A 339 -17.60 -5.58 5.96
CA VAL A 339 -18.52 -5.35 4.84
C VAL A 339 -19.88 -4.82 5.31
N ALA A 340 -20.43 -5.37 6.39
CA ALA A 340 -21.69 -4.90 6.95
C ALA A 340 -21.59 -3.48 7.52
N PHE A 341 -20.48 -3.15 8.17
CA PHE A 341 -20.23 -1.80 8.68
C PHE A 341 -20.09 -0.78 7.54
N ASP A 342 -19.33 -1.11 6.49
CA ASP A 342 -19.12 -0.25 5.33
C ASP A 342 -20.42 -0.02 4.58
N ALA A 343 -21.22 -1.07 4.39
CA ALA A 343 -22.55 -0.97 3.79
C ALA A 343 -23.47 -0.06 4.61
N ARG A 344 -23.53 -0.25 5.95
CA ARG A 344 -24.29 0.62 6.85
C ARG A 344 -23.81 2.06 6.78
N SER A 345 -22.51 2.30 6.84
CA SER A 345 -21.88 3.64 6.77
C SER A 345 -22.24 4.34 5.47
N THR A 346 -22.15 3.64 4.34
CA THR A 346 -22.51 4.15 3.01
C THR A 346 -23.99 4.50 2.93
N ILE A 347 -24.87 3.62 3.39
CA ILE A 347 -26.31 3.86 3.44
C ILE A 347 -26.62 5.12 4.28
N MET A 348 -26.05 5.20 5.49
CA MET A 348 -26.27 6.35 6.37
C MET A 348 -25.72 7.65 5.79
N SER A 349 -24.60 7.60 5.07
CA SER A 349 -24.03 8.75 4.36
C SER A 349 -24.97 9.28 3.27
N VAL A 350 -25.58 8.38 2.48
CA VAL A 350 -26.57 8.75 1.45
C VAL A 350 -27.82 9.39 2.11
N PHE A 351 -28.31 8.83 3.21
CA PHE A 351 -29.45 9.41 3.92
C PHE A 351 -29.14 10.77 4.53
N ARG A 352 -27.92 11.00 5.05
CA ARG A 352 -27.48 12.31 5.58
C ARG A 352 -27.31 13.36 4.50
N SER A 353 -26.74 12.97 3.34
CA SER A 353 -26.51 13.90 2.23
C SER A 353 -27.79 14.24 1.44
N SER A 354 -28.67 13.27 1.25
CA SER A 354 -29.90 13.44 0.47
C SER A 354 -30.97 12.44 0.95
N PRO A 355 -31.81 12.82 1.95
CA PRO A 355 -32.82 11.92 2.52
C PRO A 355 -33.80 11.37 1.48
N LEU A 356 -34.24 12.20 0.52
CA LEU A 356 -35.15 11.78 -0.56
C LEU A 356 -34.51 10.73 -1.48
N LEU A 357 -33.24 10.91 -1.82
CA LEU A 357 -32.49 9.94 -2.63
C LEU A 357 -32.29 8.61 -1.86
N GLY A 358 -32.01 8.68 -0.57
CA GLY A 358 -31.90 7.51 0.30
C GLY A 358 -33.21 6.72 0.36
N CYS A 359 -34.33 7.40 0.57
CA CYS A 359 -35.67 6.77 0.56
C CYS A 359 -36.00 6.14 -0.80
N PHE A 360 -35.66 6.80 -1.90
CA PHE A 360 -35.89 6.28 -3.23
C PHE A 360 -35.01 5.05 -3.53
N LEU A 361 -33.70 5.13 -3.23
CA LEU A 361 -32.73 4.10 -3.57
C LEU A 361 -32.89 2.83 -2.73
N PHE A 362 -33.21 2.97 -1.45
CA PHE A 362 -33.29 1.84 -0.50
C PHE A 362 -34.72 1.55 -0.05
N GLY A 363 -35.57 2.55 0.09
CA GLY A 363 -36.94 2.39 0.57
C GLY A 363 -37.87 1.75 -0.48
N LEU A 364 -37.74 2.15 -1.75
CA LEU A 364 -38.58 1.62 -2.81
C LEU A 364 -38.35 0.12 -3.07
N PRO A 365 -37.09 -0.37 -3.26
CA PRO A 365 -36.83 -1.81 -3.42
C PRO A 365 -37.31 -2.62 -2.21
N LEU A 366 -37.02 -2.15 -0.99
CA LEU A 366 -37.46 -2.82 0.24
C LEU A 366 -38.98 -2.87 0.34
N GLY A 367 -39.68 -1.79 -0.05
CA GLY A 367 -41.16 -1.76 -0.11
C GLY A 367 -41.70 -2.77 -1.10
N VAL A 368 -41.11 -2.88 -2.29
CA VAL A 368 -41.53 -3.89 -3.30
C VAL A 368 -41.31 -5.31 -2.78
N ILE A 369 -40.12 -5.60 -2.22
CA ILE A 369 -39.82 -6.92 -1.66
C ILE A 369 -40.79 -7.24 -0.51
N SER A 370 -41.07 -6.28 0.37
CA SER A 370 -42.03 -6.45 1.47
C SER A 370 -43.43 -6.77 0.98
N LEU A 371 -43.89 -6.07 -0.08
CA LEU A 371 -45.21 -6.36 -0.72
C LEU A 371 -45.23 -7.74 -1.37
N MET A 372 -44.14 -8.14 -2.04
CA MET A 372 -44.06 -9.48 -2.63
C MET A 372 -44.08 -10.56 -1.55
N CYS A 373 -43.28 -10.40 -0.48
CA CYS A 373 -43.30 -11.34 0.65
C CYS A 373 -44.67 -11.40 1.32
N TYR A 374 -45.31 -10.24 1.51
CA TYR A 374 -46.69 -10.20 2.04
C TYR A 374 -47.66 -10.92 1.14
N GLY A 375 -47.60 -10.70 -0.19
CA GLY A 375 -48.42 -11.40 -1.16
C GLY A 375 -48.24 -12.93 -1.15
N ILE A 376 -46.98 -13.38 -1.05
CA ILE A 376 -46.68 -14.83 -0.95
C ILE A 376 -47.23 -15.41 0.37
N CYS A 377 -46.99 -14.74 1.50
CA CYS A 377 -47.48 -15.19 2.81
C CYS A 377 -49.03 -15.19 2.91
N THR A 378 -49.71 -14.31 2.17
CA THR A 378 -51.19 -14.26 2.18
C THR A 378 -51.82 -15.19 1.14
N ALA A 379 -51.09 -15.56 0.08
CA ALA A 379 -51.56 -16.50 -0.94
C ALA A 379 -51.67 -17.96 -0.44
N GLU A 380 -50.98 -18.30 0.64
CA GLU A 380 -51.01 -19.64 1.25
C GLU A 380 -52.27 -19.92 2.07
N SER A 381 -53.23 -18.99 2.19
CA SER A 381 -54.43 -19.15 3.02
C SER A 381 -55.73 -19.30 2.23
N ASP A 382 -55.68 -19.39 0.90
CA ASP A 382 -56.88 -19.64 0.14
C ASP A 382 -56.88 -21.11 -0.34
N ASP A 383 -57.50 -21.95 0.48
CA ASP A 383 -57.68 -23.39 0.30
C ASP A 383 -58.75 -23.62 -0.78
N GLY A 384 -58.37 -23.44 -2.04
CA GLY A 384 -59.19 -23.70 -3.23
C GLY A 384 -58.75 -25.00 -3.90
N SER A 385 -59.25 -26.13 -3.39
CA SER A 385 -58.89 -27.49 -3.82
C SER A 385 -59.53 -27.96 -5.11
N ASP A 386 -60.13 -27.10 -5.93
CA ASP A 386 -60.94 -27.54 -7.08
C ASP A 386 -60.41 -27.24 -8.50
N ASP A 387 -59.30 -26.48 -8.62
CA ASP A 387 -58.74 -26.11 -9.94
C ASP A 387 -57.42 -26.76 -10.32
N ILE A 388 -56.82 -27.59 -9.45
CA ILE A 388 -55.50 -28.22 -9.72
C ILE A 388 -55.62 -29.40 -10.71
N ASP A 389 -56.79 -30.04 -10.82
CA ASP A 389 -57.01 -31.17 -11.74
C ASP A 389 -57.25 -30.75 -13.20
N ALA A 390 -57.63 -29.49 -13.47
CA ALA A 390 -57.79 -28.97 -14.81
C ALA A 390 -56.46 -28.52 -15.46
N LEU A 391 -55.60 -27.89 -14.69
CA LEU A 391 -54.27 -27.44 -15.17
C LEU A 391 -53.23 -28.56 -15.35
N LYS A 392 -53.45 -29.72 -14.66
CA LYS A 392 -52.58 -30.88 -14.80
C LYS A 392 -52.81 -31.68 -16.06
N ARG A 393 -53.93 -31.43 -16.78
CA ARG A 393 -54.27 -32.11 -18.05
C ARG A 393 -53.77 -31.32 -19.28
N GLU A 394 -53.55 -30.04 -19.19
CA GLU A 394 -53.03 -29.22 -20.29
C GLU A 394 -51.49 -29.11 -20.27
N GLY A 395 -50.81 -29.27 -19.11
CA GLY A 395 -49.38 -29.21 -18.96
C GLY A 395 -48.60 -30.49 -19.27
N LEU A 396 -49.31 -31.63 -19.46
CA LEU A 396 -48.64 -32.91 -19.72
C LEU A 396 -48.42 -33.22 -21.21
N THR A 397 -48.93 -32.37 -22.12
CA THR A 397 -48.69 -32.55 -23.57
C THR A 397 -47.55 -31.70 -24.10
N ASP A 398 -47.24 -30.57 -23.44
CA ASP A 398 -46.16 -29.69 -23.92
C ASP A 398 -44.75 -30.04 -23.32
N GLU A 399 -44.72 -30.68 -22.13
CA GLU A 399 -43.41 -31.12 -21.54
C GLU A 399 -42.87 -32.41 -22.15
N GLU A 400 -43.72 -33.28 -22.75
CA GLU A 400 -43.23 -34.49 -23.43
C GLU A 400 -42.66 -34.21 -24.84
N GLU A 401 -43.05 -33.12 -25.50
CA GLU A 401 -42.49 -32.72 -26.79
C GLU A 401 -41.18 -31.93 -26.62
N GLU A 402 -40.99 -31.14 -25.55
CA GLU A 402 -39.71 -30.45 -25.26
C GLU A 402 -38.62 -31.40 -24.72
N GLU A 403 -38.96 -32.46 -23.97
CA GLU A 403 -38.00 -33.47 -23.52
C GLU A 403 -37.53 -34.41 -24.64
N GLU A 404 -38.29 -34.58 -25.72
CA GLU A 404 -37.84 -35.36 -26.89
C GLU A 404 -36.94 -34.54 -27.84
N GLU A 405 -37.11 -33.21 -27.94
CA GLU A 405 -36.21 -32.35 -28.70
C GLU A 405 -34.84 -32.15 -27.96
N GLU A 406 -34.81 -31.99 -26.62
CA GLU A 406 -33.55 -31.90 -25.87
C GLU A 406 -32.76 -33.22 -25.86
N ARG A 407 -33.41 -34.38 -26.00
CA ARG A 407 -32.71 -35.67 -26.09
C ARG A 407 -32.14 -35.96 -27.46
N GLN A 408 -32.56 -35.29 -28.51
CA GLN A 408 -31.97 -35.42 -29.84
C GLN A 408 -30.75 -34.50 -30.04
N ASP A 409 -30.72 -33.32 -29.42
CA ASP A 409 -29.61 -32.39 -29.52
C ASP A 409 -28.38 -32.78 -28.62
N THR A 410 -28.60 -33.57 -27.57
CA THR A 410 -27.50 -34.06 -26.70
C THR A 410 -26.86 -35.35 -27.18
N ALA A 411 -27.44 -36.05 -28.16
CA ALA A 411 -26.89 -37.32 -28.71
C ALA A 411 -25.85 -37.11 -29.83
N GLU A 412 -25.66 -35.87 -30.32
CA GLU A 412 -24.79 -35.59 -31.42
C GLU A 412 -23.45 -34.93 -30.99
N LEU A 413 -23.20 -34.72 -29.65
CA LEU A 413 -22.04 -34.04 -29.11
C LEU A 413 -21.14 -34.85 -28.18
N GLU A 414 -21.35 -36.16 -27.99
CA GLU A 414 -20.44 -37.01 -27.22
C GLU A 414 -19.78 -38.08 -28.11
N ALA A 415 -18.69 -37.72 -28.77
CA ALA A 415 -17.64 -38.63 -29.15
C ALA A 415 -16.52 -38.53 -28.11
N PRO A 416 -16.00 -39.65 -27.59
CA PRO A 416 -14.99 -39.61 -26.55
C PRO A 416 -13.63 -39.23 -27.15
N GLU A 417 -13.03 -38.17 -26.63
CA GLU A 417 -11.59 -37.90 -26.75
C GLU A 417 -10.87 -38.87 -25.81
N GLU A 418 -10.03 -39.72 -26.39
CA GLU A 418 -9.08 -40.56 -25.66
C GLU A 418 -8.00 -39.65 -25.04
N GLU A 419 -7.99 -39.52 -23.72
CA GLU A 419 -6.85 -38.93 -22.99
C GLU A 419 -5.74 -39.99 -22.87
N ASP A 420 -4.64 -39.78 -23.58
CA ASP A 420 -3.38 -40.49 -23.38
C ASP A 420 -2.76 -40.00 -22.05
N GLU A 421 -2.90 -40.78 -20.99
CA GLU A 421 -2.12 -40.64 -19.77
C GLU A 421 -0.69 -41.17 -20.02
N GLU A 422 0.26 -40.30 -20.25
CA GLU A 422 1.69 -40.62 -20.15
C GLU A 422 2.08 -40.66 -18.66
N GLU A 423 2.28 -41.87 -18.14
CA GLU A 423 2.95 -42.13 -16.86
C GLU A 423 4.43 -41.76 -16.99
N GLU A 424 4.89 -40.69 -16.34
CA GLU A 424 6.31 -40.47 -16.09
C GLU A 424 6.75 -41.32 -14.90
N GLU A 425 7.46 -42.40 -15.18
CA GLU A 425 8.21 -43.20 -14.20
C GLU A 425 9.42 -42.37 -13.72
N GLU A 426 9.44 -42.07 -12.39
CA GLU A 426 10.62 -41.58 -11.69
C GLU A 426 11.61 -42.73 -11.51
N GLU A 427 12.70 -42.75 -12.29
CA GLU A 427 13.88 -43.57 -11.99
C GLU A 427 14.75 -42.90 -10.95
N GLU A 428 14.74 -43.43 -9.73
CA GLU A 428 15.76 -43.19 -8.69
C GLU A 428 17.07 -43.89 -9.11
N GLU A 429 18.07 -43.14 -9.54
CA GLU A 429 19.45 -43.65 -9.64
C GLU A 429 20.22 -43.35 -8.34
N GLU A 430 20.43 -44.41 -7.55
CA GLU A 430 21.49 -44.53 -6.57
C GLU A 430 22.86 -44.55 -7.26
N GLU A 431 23.67 -43.51 -7.16
CA GLU A 431 25.09 -43.60 -7.45
C GLU A 431 25.93 -43.64 -6.15
N GLY A 432 26.52 -44.83 -6.00
CA GLY A 432 27.40 -45.18 -4.93
C GLY A 432 28.75 -44.48 -4.96
N GLU A 433 29.20 -44.28 -3.78
CA GLU A 433 30.52 -44.00 -3.27
C GLU A 433 31.62 -44.86 -3.96
N LYS A 434 32.60 -44.23 -4.60
CA LYS A 434 33.94 -44.78 -4.87
C LYS A 434 34.99 -43.68 -4.82
N ASP A 435 35.81 -43.77 -3.77
CA ASP A 435 37.17 -43.24 -3.71
C ASP A 435 38.06 -43.79 -4.80
N PRO A 436 39.01 -43.05 -5.32
CA PRO A 436 40.29 -43.64 -5.69
C PRO A 436 41.52 -42.87 -5.14
N GLU A 437 42.32 -43.72 -4.57
CA GLU A 437 43.74 -43.63 -4.19
C GLU A 437 44.64 -42.75 -5.07
N GLU A 438 45.64 -42.26 -4.33
CA GLU A 438 46.96 -41.75 -4.74
C GLU A 438 47.58 -42.37 -6.00
N LYS A 439 48.21 -41.49 -6.79
CA LYS A 439 49.53 -41.80 -7.41
C LYS A 439 50.39 -40.56 -7.65
N LYS A 440 51.52 -40.56 -6.96
CA LYS A 440 52.74 -39.74 -7.20
C LYS A 440 53.34 -40.06 -8.58
N THR A 441 54.15 -39.12 -9.00
CA THR A 441 55.42 -39.05 -9.82
C THR A 441 55.19 -38.21 -11.05
N ASP A 442 56.01 -37.29 -11.48
CA ASP A 442 57.37 -36.78 -11.26
C ASP A 442 57.39 -35.26 -11.46
#